data_6e5192c92ff774116399dcc2cabd7e9d
#
_entry.id   6e5192c92ff774116399dcc2cabd7e9d
#
_cell.length_a   1.000
_cell.length_b   1.000
_cell.length_c   1.000
_cell.angle_alpha   90.00
_cell.angle_beta   90.00
_cell.angle_gamma   90.00
#
_symmetry.space_group_name_H-M   'P 1'
#
loop_
_entity.id
_entity.type
_entity.pdbx_description
1 polymer ?
#
loop_
_entity_poly.entity_id
_entity_poly.type
_entity_poly.pdbx_seq_one_letter_code
_entity_poly.pdbx_strand_id
1 'polypeptide(L)'
;MNKQNLTHEYITKSNVFTISILDKKTPLPLIGTFGFKSGRDIDKFKNVTFKLGITQAPIILDNTLGYLEAEVIDKIDVGSHTIFIGKITNADILTKESVMTYEYYHEVKGGYSPKSAPTYNSDIDKKTEKKKEEVKMDKYVCTVCGYVYDPAKGDPETGIAVGTSFEDLPDDWVCPVCGAGKDAFEKQ
;
A
#
# COMPACT_ATOMS: atom_id res chain seq x y z
N MET A 1 2.96 18.06 -0.71
CA MET A 1 3.16 17.17 -1.90
C MET A 1 4.54 17.43 -2.47
N ASN A 2 5.36 16.38 -2.70
CA ASN A 2 6.66 16.50 -3.35
C ASN A 2 6.48 16.94 -4.81
N LYS A 3 7.28 17.91 -5.26
CA LYS A 3 7.22 18.48 -6.62
C LYS A 3 7.60 17.49 -7.73
N GLN A 4 8.33 16.43 -7.40
CA GLN A 4 8.71 15.38 -8.35
C GLN A 4 7.56 14.40 -8.64
N ASN A 5 6.52 14.38 -7.80
CA ASN A 5 5.38 13.48 -7.98
C ASN A 5 4.48 13.97 -9.13
N LEU A 6 4.04 13.06 -10.00
CA LEU A 6 3.10 13.36 -11.06
C LEU A 6 1.78 13.94 -10.51
N THR A 7 1.35 13.50 -9.34
CA THR A 7 0.17 14.04 -8.65
C THR A 7 0.32 15.54 -8.37
N HIS A 8 1.52 16.02 -8.06
CA HIS A 8 1.78 17.45 -7.87
C HIS A 8 1.48 18.24 -9.15
N GLU A 9 1.90 17.72 -10.31
CA GLU A 9 1.62 18.36 -11.61
C GLU A 9 0.13 18.42 -11.90
N TYR A 10 -0.58 17.30 -11.64
CA TYR A 10 -2.02 17.25 -11.83
C TYR A 10 -2.76 18.24 -10.94
N ILE A 11 -2.49 18.26 -9.64
CA ILE A 11 -3.14 19.20 -8.72
C ILE A 11 -2.81 20.66 -9.11
N THR A 12 -1.56 20.92 -9.51
CA THR A 12 -1.15 22.28 -9.94
C THR A 12 -1.90 22.74 -11.19
N LYS A 13 -2.20 21.82 -12.12
CA LYS A 13 -2.88 22.13 -13.38
C LYS A 13 -4.40 22.19 -13.24
N SER A 14 -4.97 21.26 -12.49
CA SER A 14 -6.42 21.11 -12.37
C SER A 14 -7.03 21.96 -11.25
N ASN A 15 -6.22 22.35 -10.25
CA ASN A 15 -6.64 22.97 -9.00
C ASN A 15 -7.69 22.18 -8.22
N VAL A 16 -7.77 20.87 -8.41
CA VAL A 16 -8.65 19.96 -7.66
C VAL A 16 -7.90 18.73 -7.22
N PHE A 17 -8.38 18.08 -6.15
CA PHE A 17 -7.91 16.78 -5.73
C PHE A 17 -8.97 16.04 -4.92
N THR A 18 -8.79 14.72 -4.81
CA THR A 18 -9.60 13.86 -3.96
C THR A 18 -8.72 13.15 -2.93
N ILE A 19 -9.32 12.80 -1.80
CA ILE A 19 -8.71 11.99 -0.75
C ILE A 19 -9.63 10.80 -0.50
N SER A 20 -9.14 9.58 -0.75
CA SER A 20 -9.82 8.34 -0.39
C SER A 20 -9.27 7.84 0.95
N ILE A 21 -10.16 7.66 1.93
CA ILE A 21 -9.83 7.20 3.27
C ILE A 21 -9.88 5.68 3.27
N LEU A 22 -8.74 5.02 3.53
CA LEU A 22 -8.60 3.59 3.35
C LEU A 22 -9.09 2.77 4.55
N ASP A 23 -9.66 1.59 4.24
CA ASP A 23 -10.00 0.53 5.20
C ASP A 23 -8.73 -0.17 5.71
N LYS A 24 -8.74 -0.63 6.97
CA LYS A 24 -7.71 -1.51 7.54
C LYS A 24 -7.43 -2.76 6.70
N LYS A 25 -8.45 -3.28 6.02
CA LYS A 25 -8.34 -4.46 5.15
C LYS A 25 -7.65 -4.18 3.81
N THR A 26 -7.38 -2.90 3.47
CA THR A 26 -6.75 -2.53 2.20
C THR A 26 -5.47 -3.33 1.96
N PRO A 27 -5.35 -4.07 0.84
CA PRO A 27 -4.16 -4.87 0.56
C PRO A 27 -2.95 -3.99 0.23
N LEU A 28 -1.76 -4.41 0.65
CA LEU A 28 -0.51 -3.68 0.38
C LEU A 28 -0.26 -3.40 -1.11
N PRO A 29 -0.61 -4.29 -2.07
CA PRO A 29 -0.49 -4.00 -3.50
C PRO A 29 -1.26 -2.77 -3.97
N LEU A 30 -2.46 -2.51 -3.43
CA LEU A 30 -3.22 -1.29 -3.74
C LEU A 30 -2.47 -0.05 -3.24
N ILE A 31 -2.01 -0.08 -1.99
CA ILE A 31 -1.20 0.99 -1.41
C ILE A 31 0.08 1.20 -2.23
N GLY A 32 0.75 0.10 -2.60
CA GLY A 32 1.95 0.12 -3.43
C GLY A 32 1.73 0.79 -4.78
N THR A 33 0.61 0.49 -5.45
CA THR A 33 0.26 1.07 -6.74
C THR A 33 0.09 2.59 -6.66
N PHE A 34 -0.60 3.09 -5.67
CA PHE A 34 -0.85 4.54 -5.53
C PHE A 34 0.29 5.28 -4.82
N GLY A 35 0.96 4.65 -3.85
CA GLY A 35 1.97 5.28 -3.02
C GLY A 35 3.40 5.23 -3.56
N PHE A 36 3.78 4.15 -4.27
CA PHE A 36 5.18 3.90 -4.65
C PHE A 36 5.45 3.91 -6.16
N LYS A 37 4.43 3.68 -6.98
CA LYS A 37 4.58 3.70 -8.44
C LYS A 37 4.19 5.04 -9.01
N SER A 38 4.77 5.42 -10.16
CA SER A 38 4.40 6.63 -10.88
C SER A 38 3.33 6.36 -11.93
N GLY A 39 2.37 7.27 -12.07
CA GLY A 39 1.41 7.24 -13.19
C GLY A 39 2.05 7.58 -14.55
N ARG A 40 3.37 7.92 -14.58
CA ARG A 40 4.13 8.03 -15.84
C ARG A 40 4.48 6.66 -16.41
N ASP A 41 4.62 5.66 -15.53
CA ASP A 41 5.12 4.34 -15.88
C ASP A 41 4.01 3.30 -15.98
N ILE A 42 2.91 3.50 -15.24
CA ILE A 42 1.77 2.58 -15.20
C ILE A 42 0.44 3.31 -15.22
N ASP A 43 -0.58 2.67 -15.77
CA ASP A 43 -1.97 3.08 -15.57
C ASP A 43 -2.45 2.56 -14.20
N LYS A 44 -2.56 3.48 -13.23
CA LYS A 44 -2.99 3.15 -11.87
C LYS A 44 -4.48 2.81 -11.76
N PHE A 45 -5.29 3.19 -12.75
CA PHE A 45 -6.74 3.01 -12.75
C PHE A 45 -7.19 1.73 -13.45
N LYS A 46 -6.28 1.01 -14.12
CA LYS A 46 -6.60 -0.17 -14.93
C LYS A 46 -7.32 -1.27 -14.15
N ASN A 47 -6.95 -1.48 -12.87
CA ASN A 47 -7.44 -2.60 -12.06
C ASN A 47 -8.11 -2.13 -10.76
N VAL A 48 -8.68 -0.94 -10.77
CA VAL A 48 -9.40 -0.38 -9.61
C VAL A 48 -10.74 0.20 -10.03
N THR A 49 -11.71 0.09 -9.14
CA THR A 49 -12.99 0.74 -9.30
C THR A 49 -12.88 2.19 -8.87
N PHE A 50 -13.27 3.09 -9.75
CA PHE A 50 -13.29 4.53 -9.43
C PHE A 50 -14.51 5.21 -10.05
N LYS A 51 -14.84 6.38 -9.57
CA LYS A 51 -15.81 7.31 -10.18
C LYS A 51 -15.20 8.69 -10.32
N LEU A 52 -15.71 9.50 -11.22
CA LEU A 52 -15.42 10.93 -11.25
C LEU A 52 -16.29 11.65 -10.23
N GLY A 53 -15.70 12.51 -9.44
CA GLY A 53 -16.42 13.37 -8.50
C GLY A 53 -17.07 14.56 -9.18
N ILE A 54 -17.68 15.44 -8.38
CA ILE A 54 -18.26 16.71 -8.89
C ILE A 54 -17.18 17.63 -9.44
N THR A 55 -15.96 17.55 -8.94
CA THR A 55 -14.78 18.27 -9.43
C THR A 55 -14.14 17.63 -10.65
N GLN A 56 -14.69 16.52 -11.15
CA GLN A 56 -14.11 15.67 -12.20
C GLN A 56 -12.78 15.01 -11.82
N ALA A 57 -12.32 15.13 -10.57
CA ALA A 57 -11.20 14.36 -10.07
C ALA A 57 -11.62 12.91 -9.76
N PRO A 58 -10.75 11.91 -10.00
CA PRO A 58 -11.08 10.51 -9.74
C PRO A 58 -11.13 10.20 -8.24
N ILE A 59 -12.13 9.44 -7.82
CA ILE A 59 -12.33 8.92 -6.47
C ILE A 59 -12.19 7.41 -6.54
N ILE A 60 -11.19 6.84 -5.86
CA ILE A 60 -11.04 5.40 -5.74
C ILE A 60 -12.11 4.86 -4.79
N LEU A 61 -12.79 3.79 -5.20
CA LEU A 61 -13.85 3.16 -4.41
C LEU A 61 -13.37 1.87 -3.72
N ASP A 62 -12.40 1.17 -4.29
CA ASP A 62 -11.86 -0.06 -3.73
C ASP A 62 -11.21 0.19 -2.37
N ASN A 63 -11.67 -0.54 -1.35
CA ASN A 63 -11.17 -0.44 0.03
C ASN A 63 -11.23 1.00 0.61
N THR A 64 -12.16 1.82 0.14
CA THR A 64 -12.36 3.20 0.59
C THR A 64 -13.57 3.30 1.51
N LEU A 65 -13.36 3.83 2.71
CA LEU A 65 -14.43 4.05 3.71
C LEU A 65 -15.24 5.29 3.43
N GLY A 66 -14.61 6.28 2.84
CA GLY A 66 -15.19 7.57 2.50
C GLY A 66 -14.19 8.43 1.75
N TYR A 67 -14.64 9.54 1.23
CA TYR A 67 -13.78 10.42 0.45
C TYR A 67 -14.08 11.90 0.71
N LEU A 68 -13.11 12.71 0.38
CA LEU A 68 -13.19 14.16 0.32
C LEU A 68 -12.85 14.61 -1.10
N GLU A 69 -13.61 15.59 -1.63
CA GLU A 69 -13.24 16.33 -2.83
C GLU A 69 -12.91 17.77 -2.44
N ALA A 70 -11.87 18.32 -3.01
CA ALA A 70 -11.41 19.66 -2.69
C ALA A 70 -10.99 20.45 -3.92
N GLU A 71 -11.28 21.75 -3.89
CA GLU A 71 -10.72 22.76 -4.78
C GLU A 71 -9.57 23.47 -4.09
N VAL A 72 -8.44 23.62 -4.78
CA VAL A 72 -7.27 24.35 -4.25
C VAL A 72 -7.59 25.83 -4.20
N ILE A 73 -7.57 26.40 -3.01
CA ILE A 73 -7.80 27.83 -2.78
C ILE A 73 -6.51 28.60 -2.56
N ASP A 74 -5.42 27.91 -2.18
CA ASP A 74 -4.09 28.52 -2.01
C ASP A 74 -3.01 27.45 -2.09
N LYS A 75 -1.76 27.87 -2.34
CA LYS A 75 -0.59 27.01 -2.38
C LYS A 75 0.66 27.72 -1.90
N ILE A 76 1.46 27.04 -1.08
CA ILE A 76 2.69 27.58 -0.50
C ILE A 76 3.86 26.73 -0.98
N ASP A 77 4.82 27.39 -1.60
CA ASP A 77 6.08 26.76 -2.00
C ASP A 77 7.03 26.65 -0.79
N VAL A 78 7.44 25.42 -0.46
CA VAL A 78 8.37 25.14 0.62
C VAL A 78 9.63 24.40 0.10
N GLY A 79 10.12 24.80 -1.06
CA GLY A 79 11.32 24.24 -1.69
C GLY A 79 11.06 22.94 -2.44
N SER A 80 11.37 21.77 -1.89
CA SER A 80 11.14 20.47 -2.53
C SER A 80 9.66 20.04 -2.58
N HIS A 81 8.81 20.69 -1.81
CA HIS A 81 7.38 20.38 -1.67
C HIS A 81 6.52 21.63 -1.91
N THR A 82 5.25 21.39 -2.18
CA THR A 82 4.20 22.40 -2.15
C THR A 82 3.14 21.99 -1.12
N ILE A 83 2.71 22.92 -0.28
CA ILE A 83 1.52 22.78 0.55
C ILE A 83 0.34 23.30 -0.26
N PHE A 84 -0.63 22.44 -0.55
CA PHE A 84 -1.90 22.80 -1.17
C PHE A 84 -2.94 22.97 -0.08
N ILE A 85 -3.64 24.10 -0.07
CA ILE A 85 -4.76 24.37 0.80
C ILE A 85 -6.03 24.18 -0.01
N GLY A 86 -6.81 23.16 0.35
CA GLY A 86 -8.04 22.79 -0.35
C GLY A 86 -9.28 23.12 0.47
N LYS A 87 -10.26 23.78 -0.18
CA LYS A 87 -11.62 23.90 0.33
C LYS A 87 -12.38 22.62 -0.03
N ILE A 88 -12.92 21.94 0.97
CA ILE A 88 -13.76 20.75 0.75
C ILE A 88 -15.06 21.20 0.07
N THR A 89 -15.33 20.62 -1.09
CA THR A 89 -16.52 20.89 -1.91
C THR A 89 -17.54 19.75 -1.84
N ASN A 90 -17.07 18.52 -1.59
CA ASN A 90 -17.91 17.36 -1.41
C ASN A 90 -17.24 16.33 -0.50
N ALA A 91 -18.03 15.54 0.21
CA ALA A 91 -17.56 14.44 1.04
C ALA A 91 -18.68 13.41 1.19
N ASP A 92 -18.31 12.12 1.29
CA ASP A 92 -19.28 11.06 1.56
C ASP A 92 -18.64 9.92 2.34
N ILE A 93 -19.46 9.16 3.06
CA ILE A 93 -19.08 7.95 3.79
C ILE A 93 -19.66 6.75 3.02
N LEU A 94 -18.79 5.88 2.54
CA LEU A 94 -19.16 4.71 1.75
C LEU A 94 -19.45 3.48 2.62
N THR A 95 -18.70 3.34 3.74
CA THR A 95 -18.85 2.23 4.68
C THR A 95 -18.41 2.63 6.07
N LYS A 96 -18.85 1.89 7.10
CA LYS A 96 -18.54 2.13 8.52
C LYS A 96 -17.48 1.19 9.08
N GLU A 97 -16.64 0.62 8.23
CA GLU A 97 -15.54 -0.24 8.64
C GLU A 97 -14.43 0.55 9.37
N SER A 98 -13.39 -0.15 9.81
CA SER A 98 -12.28 0.47 10.55
C SER A 98 -11.29 1.17 9.64
N VAL A 99 -10.95 2.41 9.95
CA VAL A 99 -9.96 3.20 9.19
C VAL A 99 -8.55 2.65 9.36
N MET A 100 -7.77 2.64 8.27
CA MET A 100 -6.34 2.38 8.30
C MET A 100 -5.63 3.64 8.80
N THR A 101 -5.09 3.58 10.02
CA THR A 101 -4.20 4.62 10.54
C THR A 101 -2.79 4.42 10.02
N TYR A 102 -1.97 5.47 10.10
CA TYR A 102 -0.55 5.39 9.75
C TYR A 102 0.20 4.41 10.65
N GLU A 103 -0.10 4.43 11.95
CA GLU A 103 0.41 3.48 12.94
C GLU A 103 0.09 2.03 12.55
N TYR A 104 -1.19 1.73 12.25
CA TYR A 104 -1.59 0.39 11.84
C TYR A 104 -0.88 -0.06 10.55
N TYR A 105 -0.71 0.84 9.59
CA TYR A 105 0.01 0.55 8.36
C TYR A 105 1.46 0.14 8.61
N HIS A 106 2.16 0.85 9.50
CA HIS A 106 3.56 0.55 9.81
C HIS A 106 3.75 -0.64 10.74
N GLU A 107 3.00 -0.70 11.84
CA GLU A 107 3.22 -1.67 12.90
C GLU A 107 2.59 -3.04 12.62
N VAL A 108 1.40 -3.05 12.01
CA VAL A 108 0.64 -4.29 11.79
C VAL A 108 0.82 -4.81 10.38
N LYS A 109 0.73 -3.93 9.36
CA LYS A 109 0.89 -4.36 7.96
C LYS A 109 2.34 -4.40 7.49
N GLY A 110 3.31 -3.98 8.29
CA GLY A 110 4.73 -3.93 7.89
C GLY A 110 4.98 -2.98 6.72
N GLY A 111 4.13 -1.97 6.55
CA GLY A 111 4.29 -0.97 5.52
C GLY A 111 5.49 -0.05 5.79
N TYR A 112 6.03 0.55 4.75
CA TYR A 112 7.15 1.48 4.85
C TYR A 112 6.89 2.76 4.04
N SER A 113 7.62 3.82 4.36
CA SER A 113 7.55 5.09 3.64
C SER A 113 8.62 5.14 2.55
N PRO A 114 8.33 5.69 1.34
CA PRO A 114 9.36 5.93 0.34
C PRO A 114 10.45 6.83 0.90
N LYS A 115 11.71 6.63 0.50
CA LYS A 115 12.86 7.46 0.93
C LYS A 115 12.68 8.95 0.65
N SER A 116 11.84 9.29 -0.32
CA SER A 116 11.49 10.68 -0.66
C SER A 116 10.36 11.27 0.20
N ALA A 117 9.75 10.49 1.09
CA ALA A 117 8.67 10.99 1.94
C ALA A 117 9.23 11.76 3.15
N PRO A 118 8.59 12.88 3.57
CA PRO A 118 8.98 13.61 4.78
C PRO A 118 8.90 12.78 6.05
N THR A 119 8.09 11.72 6.04
CA THR A 119 7.88 10.78 7.14
C THR A 119 8.80 9.57 7.08
N TYR A 120 9.78 9.56 6.14
CA TYR A 120 10.76 8.47 6.07
C TYR A 120 11.60 8.45 7.35
N ASN A 121 11.58 7.33 8.04
CA ASN A 121 12.37 7.10 9.26
C ASN A 121 13.31 5.92 9.03
N SER A 122 14.59 6.22 8.86
CA SER A 122 15.64 5.20 8.67
C SER A 122 15.78 4.21 9.84
N ASP A 123 15.31 4.58 11.04
CA ASP A 123 15.42 3.72 12.22
C ASP A 123 14.31 2.68 12.27
N ILE A 124 13.16 2.97 11.68
CA ILE A 124 12.08 1.99 11.50
C ILE A 124 12.50 0.96 10.44
N ASP A 125 13.07 1.40 9.32
CA ASP A 125 13.58 0.50 8.29
C ASP A 125 14.71 -0.39 8.82
N LYS A 126 15.65 0.17 9.60
CA LYS A 126 16.71 -0.60 10.27
C LYS A 126 16.18 -1.59 11.30
N LYS A 127 15.11 -1.28 12.03
CA LYS A 127 14.44 -2.24 12.93
C LYS A 127 13.76 -3.35 12.15
N THR A 128 13.18 -3.03 11.00
CA THR A 128 12.55 -4.00 10.12
C THR A 128 13.61 -4.86 9.42
N GLU A 129 14.74 -4.26 9.01
CA GLU A 129 15.90 -4.98 8.46
C GLU A 129 16.58 -5.83 9.55
N LYS A 130 16.78 -5.32 10.79
CA LYS A 130 17.30 -6.12 11.90
C LYS A 130 16.36 -7.26 12.29
N LYS A 131 15.05 -7.06 12.28
CA LYS A 131 14.09 -8.17 12.44
C LYS A 131 14.21 -9.20 11.30
N LYS A 132 14.56 -8.77 10.09
CA LYS A 132 14.85 -9.67 8.94
C LYS A 132 16.18 -10.39 9.10
N GLU A 133 17.19 -9.79 9.74
CA GLU A 133 18.49 -10.41 9.99
C GLU A 133 18.50 -11.34 11.22
N GLU A 134 17.69 -11.08 12.24
CA GLU A 134 17.58 -11.93 13.43
C GLU A 134 16.73 -13.18 13.20
N VAL A 135 15.92 -13.22 12.17
CA VAL A 135 15.11 -14.36 11.78
C VAL A 135 15.77 -15.02 10.57
N LYS A 136 16.83 -15.80 10.79
CA LYS A 136 17.27 -16.85 9.84
C LYS A 136 16.20 -17.94 9.81
N MET A 137 15.05 -17.64 9.22
CA MET A 137 14.05 -18.66 8.92
C MET A 137 14.40 -19.31 7.60
N ASP A 138 14.35 -20.60 7.60
CA ASP A 138 14.64 -21.41 6.41
C ASP A 138 13.59 -21.14 5.32
N LYS A 139 14.04 -21.08 4.09
CA LYS A 139 13.16 -21.02 2.92
C LYS A 139 12.71 -22.42 2.54
N TYR A 140 11.52 -22.52 2.00
CA TYR A 140 10.94 -23.77 1.57
C TYR A 140 10.54 -23.70 0.09
N VAL A 141 10.88 -24.73 -0.66
CA VAL A 141 10.61 -24.81 -2.11
C VAL A 141 9.52 -25.82 -2.38
N CYS A 142 8.50 -25.43 -3.10
CA CYS A 142 7.50 -26.34 -3.60
C CYS A 142 8.10 -27.28 -4.65
N THR A 143 8.12 -28.57 -4.39
CA THR A 143 8.66 -29.61 -5.29
C THR A 143 7.85 -29.80 -6.56
N VAL A 144 6.59 -29.31 -6.57
CA VAL A 144 5.70 -29.43 -7.72
C VAL A 144 5.93 -28.31 -8.76
N CYS A 145 6.13 -27.05 -8.32
CA CYS A 145 6.20 -25.91 -9.25
C CYS A 145 7.44 -25.02 -9.06
N GLY A 146 8.28 -25.29 -8.05
CA GLY A 146 9.47 -24.49 -7.77
C GLY A 146 9.21 -23.16 -7.06
N TYR A 147 7.97 -22.87 -6.64
CA TYR A 147 7.67 -21.69 -5.83
C TYR A 147 8.46 -21.72 -4.53
N VAL A 148 9.07 -20.60 -4.15
CA VAL A 148 9.85 -20.47 -2.92
C VAL A 148 9.06 -19.66 -1.90
N TYR A 149 8.65 -20.31 -0.81
CA TYR A 149 8.17 -19.59 0.37
C TYR A 149 9.37 -18.99 1.10
N ASP A 150 9.37 -17.67 1.20
CA ASP A 150 10.40 -16.90 1.89
C ASP A 150 9.74 -16.20 3.10
N PRO A 151 9.99 -16.64 4.34
CA PRO A 151 9.42 -16.00 5.53
C PRO A 151 9.71 -14.51 5.61
N ALA A 152 10.83 -14.04 5.05
CA ALA A 152 11.14 -12.61 4.99
C ALA A 152 10.19 -11.81 4.08
N LYS A 153 9.40 -12.49 3.23
CA LYS A 153 8.41 -11.89 2.34
C LYS A 153 6.98 -12.19 2.78
N GLY A 154 6.77 -13.33 3.48
CA GLY A 154 5.45 -13.87 3.74
C GLY A 154 4.72 -14.28 2.46
N ASP A 155 3.41 -14.37 2.55
CA ASP A 155 2.51 -14.56 1.40
C ASP A 155 1.30 -13.64 1.56
N PRO A 156 1.43 -12.39 1.12
CA PRO A 156 0.36 -11.39 1.27
C PRO A 156 -0.91 -11.73 0.48
N GLU A 157 -0.79 -12.56 -0.57
CA GLU A 157 -1.94 -12.96 -1.41
C GLU A 157 -2.87 -13.91 -0.64
N THR A 158 -2.31 -14.76 0.20
CA THR A 158 -3.06 -15.67 1.09
C THR A 158 -3.21 -15.12 2.52
N GLY A 159 -2.76 -13.89 2.77
CA GLY A 159 -2.89 -13.22 4.07
C GLY A 159 -1.81 -13.59 5.09
N ILE A 160 -0.71 -14.23 4.68
CA ILE A 160 0.40 -14.61 5.55
C ILE A 160 1.33 -13.40 5.74
N ALA A 161 1.50 -12.99 6.99
CA ALA A 161 2.35 -11.86 7.33
C ALA A 161 3.85 -12.14 7.10
N VAL A 162 4.61 -11.08 6.82
CA VAL A 162 6.07 -11.12 6.81
C VAL A 162 6.58 -11.55 8.18
N GLY A 163 7.54 -12.49 8.21
CA GLY A 163 8.11 -13.04 9.44
C GLY A 163 7.42 -14.31 9.94
N THR A 164 6.39 -14.81 9.24
CA THR A 164 5.78 -16.11 9.56
C THR A 164 6.71 -17.22 9.11
N SER A 165 7.07 -18.14 10.03
CA SER A 165 7.85 -19.33 9.65
C SER A 165 7.01 -20.29 8.80
N PHE A 166 7.64 -21.17 8.04
CA PHE A 166 6.91 -22.15 7.25
C PHE A 166 6.10 -23.11 8.16
N GLU A 167 6.63 -23.41 9.33
CA GLU A 167 6.00 -24.25 10.33
C GLU A 167 4.73 -23.61 10.91
N ASP A 168 4.74 -22.27 11.06
CA ASP A 168 3.62 -21.47 11.62
C ASP A 168 2.54 -21.13 10.58
N LEU A 169 2.70 -21.55 9.31
CA LEU A 169 1.64 -21.41 8.31
C LEU A 169 0.42 -22.22 8.71
N PRO A 170 -0.81 -21.72 8.46
CA PRO A 170 -2.03 -22.47 8.67
C PRO A 170 -1.98 -23.85 8.04
N ASP A 171 -2.59 -24.85 8.66
CA ASP A 171 -2.56 -26.23 8.17
C ASP A 171 -3.23 -26.38 6.79
N ASP A 172 -4.17 -25.50 6.49
CA ASP A 172 -4.89 -25.44 5.22
C ASP A 172 -4.20 -24.52 4.18
N TRP A 173 -3.04 -23.92 4.52
CA TRP A 173 -2.27 -23.14 3.55
C TRP A 173 -1.76 -24.03 2.41
N VAL A 174 -1.90 -23.53 1.20
CA VAL A 174 -1.46 -24.20 -0.03
C VAL A 174 -0.57 -23.27 -0.84
N CYS A 175 0.27 -23.86 -1.68
CA CYS A 175 1.11 -23.10 -2.60
C CYS A 175 0.29 -22.14 -3.46
N PRO A 176 0.56 -20.83 -3.43
CA PRO A 176 -0.22 -19.83 -4.17
C PRO A 176 -0.12 -19.98 -5.70
N VAL A 177 0.86 -20.75 -6.19
CA VAL A 177 1.09 -20.96 -7.63
C VAL A 177 0.37 -22.22 -8.15
N CYS A 178 0.46 -23.35 -7.42
CA CYS A 178 -0.04 -24.63 -7.93
C CYS A 178 -1.08 -25.32 -7.01
N GLY A 179 -1.36 -24.75 -5.83
CA GLY A 179 -2.33 -25.33 -4.89
C GLY A 179 -1.84 -26.56 -4.12
N ALA A 180 -0.56 -26.94 -4.22
CA ALA A 180 0.00 -28.05 -3.46
C ALA A 180 0.05 -27.75 -1.96
N GLY A 181 -0.20 -28.75 -1.11
CA GLY A 181 -0.13 -28.60 0.34
C GLY A 181 1.29 -28.41 0.87
N LYS A 182 1.40 -28.14 2.18
CA LYS A 182 2.68 -27.93 2.87
C LYS A 182 3.60 -29.16 2.76
N ASP A 183 3.06 -30.35 2.64
CA ASP A 183 3.77 -31.62 2.47
C ASP A 183 4.59 -31.72 1.17
N ALA A 184 4.26 -30.88 0.18
CA ALA A 184 4.99 -30.79 -1.07
C ALA A 184 6.16 -29.77 -1.03
N PHE A 185 6.54 -29.30 0.14
CA PHE A 185 7.64 -28.33 0.28
C PHE A 185 8.84 -28.94 0.97
N GLU A 186 10.00 -28.61 0.44
CA GLU A 186 11.30 -29.00 1.00
C GLU A 186 12.09 -27.76 1.43
N LYS A 187 12.83 -27.91 2.53
CA LYS A 187 13.73 -26.88 3.04
C LYS A 187 14.87 -26.63 2.05
N GLN A 188 15.14 -25.37 1.72
CA GLN A 188 16.23 -24.94 0.83
C GLN A 188 17.53 -24.71 1.60
#